data_e60b520cb55a572e68200b9854e01ea3
#
_entry.id   e60b520cb55a572e68200b9854e01ea3
#
_cell.length_a   1.000
_cell.length_b   1.000
_cell.length_c   1.000
_cell.angle_alpha   90.00
_cell.angle_beta   90.00
_cell.angle_gamma   90.00
#
_symmetry.space_group_name_H-M   'P 1'
#
loop_
_entity.id
_entity.type
_entity.pdbx_description
1 polymer ?
#
loop_
_entity_poly.entity_id
_entity_poly.type
_entity_poly.pdbx_seq_one_letter_code
_entity_poly.pdbx_strand_id
1 'polypeptide(L)'
;MNVLIVDDETLAREHLSRLLNAVGGYTPLEPAATHGEEALSLIESLKPDVVLLNIQMPGLDGLQVAAKLCERELPPAVVFCVAPDEFSIQALQDSGVSYVLKPVSAEALTAV
;
A
#
# COMPACT_ATOMS: atom_id res chain seq x y z
N MET A 1 -4.30 9.86 -10.43
CA MET A 1 -4.74 8.93 -9.38
C MET A 1 -4.10 9.27 -8.05
N ASN A 2 -4.89 9.36 -7.02
CA ASN A 2 -4.41 9.64 -5.68
C ASN A 2 -4.03 8.34 -4.98
N VAL A 3 -2.84 8.30 -4.40
CA VAL A 3 -2.27 7.11 -3.78
C VAL A 3 -1.95 7.37 -2.32
N LEU A 4 -2.49 6.57 -1.42
CA LEU A 4 -2.09 6.60 -0.01
C LEU A 4 -1.00 5.57 0.22
N ILE A 5 0.11 6.01 0.79
CA ILE A 5 1.22 5.13 1.17
C ILE A 5 1.05 4.77 2.64
N VAL A 6 1.12 3.47 2.95
CA VAL A 6 1.00 2.96 4.32
C VAL A 6 2.21 2.11 4.63
N ASP A 7 3.10 2.61 5.47
CA ASP A 7 4.31 1.90 5.88
C ASP A 7 4.79 2.49 7.21
N ASP A 8 5.27 1.65 8.10
CA ASP A 8 5.77 2.09 9.40
C ASP A 8 7.21 2.62 9.34
N GLU A 9 7.89 2.48 8.21
CA GLU A 9 9.26 2.95 8.03
C GLU A 9 9.31 4.23 7.20
N THR A 10 9.96 5.27 7.75
CA THR A 10 10.07 6.57 7.09
C THR A 10 10.76 6.47 5.73
N LEU A 11 11.87 5.72 5.66
CA LEU A 11 12.62 5.60 4.40
C LEU A 11 11.81 4.91 3.31
N ALA A 12 11.00 3.92 3.68
CA ALA A 12 10.12 3.25 2.73
C ALA A 12 9.06 4.21 2.18
N ARG A 13 8.46 5.02 3.05
CA ARG A 13 7.47 6.02 2.61
C ARG A 13 8.08 7.04 1.65
N GLU A 14 9.27 7.53 1.98
CA GLU A 14 9.98 8.50 1.13
C GLU A 14 10.33 7.91 -0.22
N HIS A 15 10.80 6.67 -0.23
CA HIS A 15 11.16 5.95 -1.46
C HIS A 15 9.94 5.79 -2.38
N LEU A 16 8.82 5.34 -1.85
CA LEU A 16 7.60 5.16 -2.62
C LEU A 16 7.06 6.48 -3.15
N SER A 17 7.10 7.52 -2.34
CA SER A 17 6.67 8.85 -2.76
C SER A 17 7.49 9.36 -3.95
N ARG A 18 8.81 9.18 -3.89
CA ARG A 18 9.70 9.56 -5.00
C ARG A 18 9.42 8.74 -6.26
N LEU A 19 9.19 7.44 -6.12
CA LEU A 19 8.87 6.58 -7.25
C LEU A 19 7.57 7.00 -7.92
N LEU A 20 6.54 7.29 -7.16
CA LEU A 20 5.25 7.71 -7.69
C LEU A 20 5.39 9.02 -8.47
N ASN A 21 6.15 9.97 -7.94
CA ASN A 21 6.40 11.22 -8.64
C ASN A 21 7.19 11.01 -9.95
N ALA A 22 8.13 10.07 -9.94
CA ALA A 22 8.96 9.78 -11.12
C ALA A 22 8.18 9.06 -12.21
N VAL A 23 7.28 8.15 -11.85
CA VAL A 23 6.47 7.41 -12.82
C VAL A 23 5.45 8.31 -13.50
N GLY A 24 4.88 9.27 -12.77
CA GLY A 24 3.85 10.15 -13.29
C GLY A 24 2.47 9.49 -13.32
N GLY A 25 1.44 10.30 -13.36
CA GLY A 25 0.05 9.83 -13.35
C GLY A 25 -0.47 9.47 -11.96
N TYR A 26 0.38 9.49 -10.93
CA TYR A 26 0.00 9.20 -9.55
C TYR A 26 0.39 10.37 -8.66
N THR A 27 -0.46 10.67 -7.69
CA THR A 27 -0.22 11.74 -6.70
C THR A 27 -0.15 11.12 -5.32
N PRO A 28 1.04 11.06 -4.69
CA PRO A 28 1.12 10.58 -3.30
C PRO A 28 0.41 11.57 -2.38
N LEU A 29 -0.49 11.05 -1.55
CA LEU A 29 -1.26 11.86 -0.62
C LEU A 29 -0.45 12.18 0.62
N GLU A 30 -0.69 13.35 1.18
CA GLU A 30 -0.09 13.80 2.44
C GLU A 30 -1.19 13.97 3.50
N PRO A 31 -0.98 13.48 4.72
CA PRO A 31 0.15 12.67 5.16
C PRO A 31 0.06 11.21 4.72
N ALA A 32 1.20 10.52 4.66
CA ALA A 32 1.21 9.08 4.51
C ALA A 32 0.89 8.44 5.86
N ALA A 33 0.36 7.22 5.84
CA ALA A 33 0.02 6.50 7.07
C ALA A 33 1.21 5.73 7.61
N THR A 34 1.36 5.70 8.93
CA THR A 34 2.47 5.02 9.60
C THR A 34 2.05 3.70 10.28
N HIS A 35 0.75 3.45 10.37
CA HIS A 35 0.20 2.21 10.93
C HIS A 35 -1.23 1.98 10.42
N GLY A 36 -1.75 0.80 10.70
CA GLY A 36 -3.02 0.36 10.11
C GLY A 36 -4.24 1.19 10.51
N GLU A 37 -4.36 1.57 11.76
CA GLU A 37 -5.50 2.37 12.23
C GLU A 37 -5.48 3.77 11.61
N GLU A 38 -4.31 4.39 11.53
CA GLU A 38 -4.15 5.67 10.86
C GLU A 38 -4.52 5.55 9.38
N ALA A 39 -4.12 4.44 8.74
CA ALA A 39 -4.45 4.18 7.35
C ALA A 39 -5.97 4.15 7.13
N LEU A 40 -6.71 3.45 7.97
CA LEU A 40 -8.17 3.38 7.85
C LEU A 40 -8.82 4.77 8.00
N SER A 41 -8.34 5.56 8.95
CA SER A 41 -8.79 6.92 9.15
C SER A 41 -8.54 7.82 7.94
N LEU A 42 -7.33 7.76 7.40
CA LEU A 42 -6.94 8.56 6.24
C LEU A 42 -7.66 8.12 4.97
N ILE A 43 -7.91 6.84 4.80
CA ILE A 43 -8.68 6.33 3.66
C ILE A 43 -10.08 6.91 3.68
N GLU A 44 -10.69 6.96 4.85
CA GLU A 44 -12.02 7.54 5.00
C GLU A 44 -12.04 9.03 4.71
N SER A 45 -11.03 9.77 5.17
CA SER A 45 -10.95 11.22 4.99
C SER A 45 -10.51 11.64 3.59
N LEU A 46 -9.47 10.99 3.06
CA LEU A 46 -8.82 11.40 1.82
C LEU A 46 -9.35 10.68 0.59
N LYS A 47 -10.00 9.55 0.78
CA LYS A 47 -10.61 8.75 -0.30
C LYS A 47 -9.63 8.48 -1.45
N PRO A 48 -8.49 7.82 -1.19
CA PRO A 48 -7.52 7.53 -2.24
C PRO A 48 -8.08 6.57 -3.27
N ASP A 49 -7.54 6.64 -4.48
CA ASP A 49 -7.88 5.69 -5.54
C ASP A 49 -7.15 4.36 -5.33
N VAL A 50 -5.91 4.44 -4.83
CA VAL A 50 -5.04 3.28 -4.62
C VAL A 50 -4.37 3.41 -3.26
N VAL A 51 -4.19 2.27 -2.58
CA VAL A 51 -3.44 2.19 -1.32
C VAL A 51 -2.24 1.26 -1.54
N LEU A 52 -1.03 1.78 -1.34
CA LEU A 52 0.20 0.98 -1.30
C LEU A 52 0.41 0.57 0.16
N LEU A 53 0.27 -0.70 0.45
CA LEU A 53 0.08 -1.18 1.81
C LEU A 53 1.16 -2.18 2.20
N ASN A 54 1.96 -1.80 3.19
CA ASN A 54 2.93 -2.71 3.81
C ASN A 54 2.19 -3.77 4.61
N ILE A 55 2.64 -5.02 4.55
CA ILE A 55 1.96 -6.11 5.27
C ILE A 55 2.33 -6.10 6.74
N GLN A 56 3.62 -6.13 7.07
CA GLN A 56 4.06 -6.23 8.46
C GLN A 56 4.16 -4.86 9.11
N MET A 57 3.26 -4.59 10.04
CA MET A 57 3.22 -3.35 10.81
C MET A 57 2.75 -3.64 12.23
N PRO A 58 3.18 -2.86 13.23
CA PRO A 58 2.66 -2.99 14.59
C PRO A 58 1.16 -2.74 14.64
N GLY A 59 0.45 -3.45 15.50
CA GLY A 59 -1.00 -3.32 15.61
C GLY A 59 -1.70 -4.05 14.45
N LEU A 60 -2.57 -3.35 13.73
CA LEU A 60 -3.21 -3.91 12.55
C LEU A 60 -2.17 -4.04 11.42
N ASP A 61 -1.97 -5.24 10.93
CA ASP A 61 -1.08 -5.44 9.78
C ASP A 61 -1.81 -5.12 8.46
N GLY A 62 -1.07 -5.19 7.35
CA GLY A 62 -1.64 -4.87 6.03
C GLY A 62 -2.78 -5.78 5.63
N LEU A 63 -2.73 -7.06 5.98
CA LEU A 63 -3.80 -8.00 5.64
C LEU A 63 -5.08 -7.68 6.40
N GLN A 64 -4.95 -7.28 7.68
CA GLN A 64 -6.10 -6.88 8.48
C GLN A 64 -6.72 -5.58 7.96
N VAL A 65 -5.90 -4.62 7.55
CA VAL A 65 -6.38 -3.38 6.94
C VAL A 65 -7.15 -3.67 5.66
N ALA A 66 -6.60 -4.52 4.79
CA ALA A 66 -7.24 -4.89 3.54
C ALA A 66 -8.59 -5.60 3.78
N ALA A 67 -8.65 -6.47 4.78
CA ALA A 67 -9.90 -7.15 5.13
C ALA A 67 -11.00 -6.16 5.53
N LYS A 68 -10.64 -5.15 6.31
CA LYS A 68 -11.59 -4.10 6.71
C LYS A 68 -12.03 -3.24 5.52
N LEU A 69 -11.14 -2.99 4.58
CA LEU A 69 -11.46 -2.22 3.37
C LEU A 69 -12.44 -2.97 2.46
N CYS A 70 -12.35 -4.29 2.40
CA CYS A 70 -13.27 -5.10 1.59
C CYS A 70 -14.73 -4.99 2.05
N GLU A 71 -14.97 -4.56 3.28
CA GLU A 71 -16.32 -4.37 3.80
C GLU A 71 -16.98 -3.06 3.33
N ARG A 72 -16.22 -2.18 2.71
CA ARG A 72 -16.73 -0.89 2.24
C ARG A 72 -17.46 -1.06 0.91
N GLU A 73 -18.42 -0.17 0.65
CA GLU A 73 -19.19 -0.16 -0.59
C GLU A 73 -18.32 0.07 -1.82
N LEU A 74 -17.38 1.03 -1.70
CA LEU A 74 -16.46 1.39 -2.78
C LEU A 74 -15.04 1.40 -2.24
N PRO A 75 -14.43 0.21 -2.08
CA PRO A 75 -13.08 0.16 -1.55
C PRO A 75 -12.05 0.67 -2.56
N PRO A 76 -10.96 1.29 -2.10
CA PRO A 76 -9.86 1.65 -2.99
C PRO A 76 -9.15 0.38 -3.49
N ALA A 77 -8.43 0.50 -4.60
CA ALA A 77 -7.57 -0.58 -5.05
C ALA A 77 -6.41 -0.73 -4.05
N VAL A 78 -6.08 -1.96 -3.69
CA VAL A 78 -5.00 -2.25 -2.74
C VAL A 78 -3.87 -2.96 -3.45
N VAL A 79 -2.64 -2.44 -3.28
CA VAL A 79 -1.42 -3.07 -3.78
C VAL A 79 -0.51 -3.31 -2.57
N PHE A 80 -0.23 -4.56 -2.27
CA PHE A 80 0.65 -4.90 -1.15
C PHE A 80 2.12 -4.69 -1.51
N CYS A 81 2.89 -4.14 -0.56
CA CYS A 81 4.34 -4.03 -0.67
C CYS A 81 4.96 -5.08 0.25
N VAL A 82 5.70 -6.02 -0.30
CA VAL A 82 6.10 -7.25 0.38
C VAL A 82 7.62 -7.40 0.37
N ALA A 83 8.22 -7.68 1.54
CA ALA A 83 9.63 -8.03 1.61
C ALA A 83 9.86 -9.41 0.97
N PRO A 84 10.98 -9.61 0.24
CA PRO A 84 11.20 -10.86 -0.48
C PRO A 84 11.23 -12.12 0.38
N ASP A 85 11.55 -11.98 1.66
CA ASP A 85 11.66 -13.09 2.60
C ASP A 85 10.38 -13.36 3.40
N GLU A 86 9.31 -12.62 3.12
CA GLU A 86 8.04 -12.86 3.80
C GLU A 86 7.37 -14.11 3.24
N PHE A 87 6.98 -15.01 4.14
CA PHE A 87 6.33 -16.27 3.76
C PHE A 87 4.94 -16.07 3.17
N SER A 88 4.35 -14.89 3.37
CA SER A 88 3.03 -14.56 2.84
C SER A 88 2.98 -14.36 1.32
N ILE A 89 4.14 -14.30 0.65
CA ILE A 89 4.21 -14.10 -0.81
C ILE A 89 3.43 -15.19 -1.54
N GLN A 90 3.57 -16.45 -1.15
CA GLN A 90 2.87 -17.55 -1.79
C GLN A 90 1.36 -17.42 -1.65
N ALA A 91 0.91 -17.02 -0.46
CA ALA A 91 -0.52 -16.81 -0.22
C ALA A 91 -1.08 -15.67 -1.07
N LEU A 92 -0.30 -14.61 -1.27
CA LEU A 92 -0.70 -13.49 -2.14
C LEU A 92 -0.80 -13.93 -3.59
N GLN A 93 0.16 -14.71 -4.08
CA GLN A 93 0.13 -15.24 -5.43
C GLN A 93 -1.10 -16.13 -5.65
N ASP A 94 -1.38 -17.00 -4.70
CA ASP A 94 -2.51 -17.92 -4.78
C ASP A 94 -3.86 -17.21 -4.75
N SER A 95 -3.96 -16.09 -4.04
CA SER A 95 -5.20 -15.33 -3.93
C SER A 95 -5.44 -14.38 -5.10
N GLY A 96 -4.43 -14.16 -5.94
CA GLY A 96 -4.56 -13.26 -7.11
C GLY A 96 -4.59 -11.78 -6.79
N VAL A 97 -4.20 -11.37 -5.58
CA VAL A 97 -4.15 -9.94 -5.23
C VAL A 97 -2.93 -9.26 -5.85
N SER A 98 -3.02 -7.96 -6.05
CA SER A 98 -1.89 -7.17 -6.58
C SER A 98 -0.84 -6.95 -5.50
N TYR A 99 0.42 -7.15 -5.83
CA TYR A 99 1.52 -6.89 -4.90
C TYR A 99 2.80 -6.51 -5.66
N VAL A 100 3.72 -5.84 -4.96
CA VAL A 100 5.06 -5.53 -5.47
C VAL A 100 6.08 -5.93 -4.42
N LEU A 101 7.24 -6.38 -4.86
CA LEU A 101 8.32 -6.80 -3.97
C LEU A 101 9.19 -5.59 -3.59
N LYS A 102 9.64 -5.56 -2.34
CA LYS A 102 10.60 -4.56 -1.87
C LYS A 102 12.03 -5.00 -2.22
N PRO A 103 12.96 -4.09 -2.53
CA PRO A 103 12.72 -2.67 -2.74
C PRO A 103 11.90 -2.41 -4.01
N VAL A 104 10.89 -1.56 -3.91
CA VAL A 104 9.98 -1.31 -5.03
C VAL A 104 10.69 -0.50 -6.11
N SER A 105 10.54 -0.92 -7.36
CA SER A 105 11.09 -0.21 -8.51
C SER A 105 9.98 0.49 -9.29
N ALA A 106 10.36 1.47 -10.11
CA ALA A 106 9.41 2.14 -10.99
C ALA A 106 8.76 1.16 -11.96
N GLU A 107 9.51 0.19 -12.45
CA GLU A 107 9.01 -0.85 -13.37
C GLU A 107 7.96 -1.72 -12.70
N ALA A 108 8.17 -2.11 -11.44
CA ALA A 108 7.21 -2.90 -10.69
C ALA A 108 5.91 -2.13 -10.48
N LEU A 109 5.99 -0.83 -10.17
CA LEU A 109 4.80 0.01 -9.99
C LEU A 109 4.00 0.17 -11.27
N THR A 110 4.66 0.30 -12.41
CA THR A 110 3.97 0.46 -13.69
C THR A 110 3.34 -0.83 -14.19
N ALA A 111 3.83 -1.98 -13.74
CA ALA A 111 3.31 -3.29 -14.14
C ALA A 111 2.05 -3.73 -13.37
N VAL A 112 1.73 -3.04 -12.29
CA VAL A 112 0.59 -3.41 -11.43
C VAL A 112 -0.71 -2.75 -11.86
#